data_3deca0cbdfe7084bd13779ed767f54dc
#
_entry.id   3deca0cbdfe7084bd13779ed767f54dc
#
_cell.length_a   1.000
_cell.length_b   1.000
_cell.length_c   1.000
_cell.angle_alpha   90.00
_cell.angle_beta   90.00
_cell.angle_gamma   90.00
#
_symmetry.space_group_name_H-M   'P 1'
#
loop_
_entity.id
_entity.type
_entity.pdbx_description
1 polymer ?
#
loop_
_entity_poly.entity_id
_entity_poly.type
_entity_poly.pdbx_seq_one_letter_code
_entity_poly.pdbx_strand_id
1 'polypeptide(L)'
;RSTKDGKAILPLEKADISALVAKGWKAPETFVAKGRDGKTDIWGLIYRPSNFDPNKQYPVIEYIYSGPGSHYVPKTFSITNGNMSPLAELGFIVVQLDGMTTSYRSKAFESVCYKNLQDAGFPDRVLWIKAAAEKYPYMDISRVGIFGASAGGQEAMTAVLNHGDFYKAAYSSCG
;
A
#
# COMPACT_ATOMS: atom_id res chain seq x y z
N ARG A 1 18.91 18.20 11.77
CA ARG A 1 18.06 19.30 11.29
C ARG A 1 17.92 20.36 12.37
N SER A 2 17.66 21.59 11.96
CA SER A 2 17.29 22.70 12.85
C SER A 2 15.90 22.47 13.45
N THR A 3 15.76 22.68 14.75
CA THR A 3 14.46 22.61 15.43
C THR A 3 13.59 23.86 15.17
N LYS A 4 14.17 24.93 14.62
CA LYS A 4 13.47 26.19 14.34
C LYS A 4 12.74 26.17 13.00
N ASP A 5 13.34 25.60 11.97
CA ASP A 5 12.85 25.68 10.58
C ASP A 5 12.98 24.37 9.78
N GLY A 6 13.43 23.29 10.42
CA GLY A 6 13.58 21.98 9.81
C GLY A 6 14.74 21.86 8.81
N LYS A 7 15.51 22.93 8.56
CA LYS A 7 16.61 22.90 7.59
C LYS A 7 17.71 21.92 7.98
N ALA A 8 18.34 21.32 6.96
CA ALA A 8 19.52 20.51 7.18
C ALA A 8 20.68 21.39 7.68
N ILE A 9 21.26 21.05 8.85
CA ILE A 9 22.41 21.74 9.42
C ILE A 9 23.69 21.04 8.97
N LEU A 10 23.71 19.72 9.08
CA LEU A 10 24.86 18.89 8.76
C LEU A 10 24.36 17.54 8.21
N PRO A 11 24.80 17.11 7.02
CA PRO A 11 24.65 15.72 6.60
C PRO A 11 25.60 14.83 7.42
N LEU A 12 25.03 13.77 8.03
CA LEU A 12 25.82 12.80 8.80
C LEU A 12 26.20 11.59 7.94
N GLU A 13 25.19 11.03 7.28
CA GLU A 13 25.34 9.79 6.51
C GLU A 13 24.30 9.76 5.38
N LYS A 14 24.61 9.05 4.32
CA LYS A 14 23.71 8.71 3.22
C LYS A 14 23.94 7.25 2.82
N ALA A 15 22.87 6.46 2.83
CA ALA A 15 22.93 5.07 2.40
C ALA A 15 23.43 4.97 0.94
N ASP A 16 24.42 4.14 0.69
CA ASP A 16 24.85 3.79 -0.66
C ASP A 16 24.00 2.62 -1.16
N ILE A 17 23.21 2.87 -2.20
CA ILE A 17 22.35 1.88 -2.86
C ILE A 17 22.78 1.61 -4.31
N SER A 18 23.97 2.05 -4.70
CA SER A 18 24.46 1.97 -6.09
C SER A 18 24.45 0.53 -6.62
N ALA A 19 24.89 -0.43 -5.81
CA ALA A 19 24.90 -1.85 -6.18
C ALA A 19 23.50 -2.43 -6.40
N LEU A 20 22.51 -1.95 -5.65
CA LEU A 20 21.10 -2.36 -5.83
C LEU A 20 20.51 -1.76 -7.10
N VAL A 21 20.73 -0.47 -7.32
CA VAL A 21 20.28 0.25 -8.52
C VAL A 21 20.88 -0.38 -9.77
N ALA A 22 22.16 -0.76 -9.74
CA ALA A 22 22.85 -1.45 -10.84
C ALA A 22 22.20 -2.81 -11.17
N LYS A 23 21.54 -3.46 -10.20
CA LYS A 23 20.77 -4.70 -10.38
C LYS A 23 19.30 -4.46 -10.75
N GLY A 24 18.90 -3.23 -11.05
CA GLY A 24 17.55 -2.88 -11.47
C GLY A 24 16.59 -2.52 -10.33
N TRP A 25 17.05 -2.50 -9.07
CA TRP A 25 16.19 -2.11 -7.97
C TRP A 25 15.70 -0.66 -8.13
N LYS A 26 14.42 -0.45 -7.86
CA LYS A 26 13.78 0.87 -7.88
C LYS A 26 13.02 1.07 -6.58
N ALA A 27 13.04 2.31 -6.09
CA ALA A 27 12.18 2.69 -4.97
C ALA A 27 10.70 2.55 -5.36
N PRO A 28 9.81 2.20 -4.42
CA PRO A 28 8.39 2.19 -4.69
C PRO A 28 7.90 3.58 -5.10
N GLU A 29 6.92 3.59 -6.00
CA GLU A 29 6.28 4.83 -6.44
C GLU A 29 5.18 5.23 -5.47
N THR A 30 5.18 6.49 -5.08
CA THR A 30 4.06 7.06 -4.32
C THR A 30 2.90 7.39 -5.26
N PHE A 31 1.72 6.91 -4.94
CA PHE A 31 0.49 7.23 -5.65
C PHE A 31 -0.58 7.77 -4.70
N VAL A 32 -1.38 8.70 -5.18
CA VAL A 32 -2.48 9.30 -4.42
C VAL A 32 -3.76 9.25 -5.24
N ALA A 33 -4.85 8.88 -4.59
CA ALA A 33 -6.19 8.94 -5.16
C ALA A 33 -7.17 9.53 -4.14
N LYS A 34 -8.35 9.94 -4.60
CA LYS A 34 -9.41 10.41 -3.70
C LYS A 34 -10.08 9.21 -3.02
N GLY A 35 -10.36 9.37 -1.74
CA GLY A 35 -11.13 8.40 -0.95
C GLY A 35 -12.62 8.44 -1.25
N ARG A 36 -13.37 7.67 -0.46
CA ARG A 36 -14.83 7.48 -0.57
C ARG A 36 -15.66 8.77 -0.57
N ASP A 37 -15.14 9.82 0.02
CA ASP A 37 -15.78 11.14 0.09
C ASP A 37 -15.49 12.04 -1.13
N GLY A 38 -14.69 11.54 -2.09
CA GLY A 38 -14.27 12.28 -3.28
C GLY A 38 -13.33 13.46 -3.01
N LYS A 39 -12.89 13.66 -1.78
CA LYS A 39 -12.10 14.84 -1.35
C LYS A 39 -10.80 14.45 -0.67
N THR A 40 -10.84 13.51 0.25
CA THR A 40 -9.69 13.10 1.07
C THR A 40 -8.67 12.36 0.25
N ASP A 41 -7.41 12.78 0.33
CA ASP A 41 -6.31 12.09 -0.33
C ASP A 41 -5.96 10.81 0.41
N ILE A 42 -5.96 9.70 -0.31
CA ILE A 42 -5.49 8.40 0.13
C ILE A 42 -4.12 8.16 -0.49
N TRP A 43 -3.12 7.97 0.36
CA TRP A 43 -1.73 7.78 -0.02
C TRP A 43 -1.33 6.32 0.04
N GLY A 44 -0.59 5.88 -0.96
CA GLY A 44 -0.08 4.52 -1.01
C GLY A 44 1.20 4.42 -1.82
N LEU A 45 1.76 3.22 -1.83
CA LEU A 45 2.97 2.85 -2.56
C LEU A 45 2.66 1.74 -3.56
N ILE A 46 3.31 1.82 -4.72
CA ILE A 46 3.28 0.81 -5.77
C ILE A 46 4.68 0.26 -5.94
N TYR A 47 4.83 -1.05 -5.78
CA TYR A 47 6.07 -1.80 -5.96
C TYR A 47 6.01 -2.58 -7.26
N ARG A 48 7.06 -2.48 -8.08
CA ARG A 48 7.20 -3.20 -9.34
C ARG A 48 8.40 -4.13 -9.30
N PRO A 49 8.40 -5.22 -10.05
CA PRO A 49 9.59 -6.06 -10.17
C PRO A 49 10.75 -5.31 -10.85
N SER A 50 11.97 -5.72 -10.60
CA SER A 50 13.17 -5.11 -11.20
C SER A 50 13.18 -5.19 -12.73
N ASN A 51 12.61 -6.28 -13.27
CA ASN A 51 12.44 -6.54 -14.71
C ASN A 51 11.08 -6.07 -15.27
N PHE A 52 10.50 -5.06 -14.67
CA PHE A 52 9.19 -4.52 -15.05
C PHE A 52 9.15 -4.12 -16.54
N ASP A 53 8.11 -4.60 -17.23
CA ASP A 53 7.80 -4.28 -18.63
C ASP A 53 6.42 -3.61 -18.70
N PRO A 54 6.31 -2.34 -19.09
CA PRO A 54 5.04 -1.62 -19.12
C PRO A 54 4.03 -2.16 -20.15
N ASN A 55 4.47 -3.03 -21.09
CA ASN A 55 3.60 -3.64 -22.09
C ASN A 55 2.97 -4.96 -21.62
N LYS A 56 3.34 -5.44 -20.44
CA LYS A 56 2.76 -6.63 -19.82
C LYS A 56 1.68 -6.25 -18.83
N GLN A 57 0.75 -7.16 -18.58
CA GLN A 57 -0.22 -7.04 -17.50
C GLN A 57 0.20 -7.90 -16.31
N TYR A 58 0.10 -7.33 -15.12
CA TYR A 58 0.48 -7.95 -13.87
C TYR A 58 -0.71 -8.06 -12.93
N PRO A 59 -0.93 -9.22 -12.30
CA PRO A 59 -1.87 -9.29 -11.20
C PRO A 59 -1.43 -8.38 -10.05
N VAL A 60 -2.41 -7.86 -9.32
CA VAL A 60 -2.17 -6.94 -8.21
C VAL A 60 -2.27 -7.70 -6.90
N ILE A 61 -1.35 -7.44 -5.98
CA ILE A 61 -1.44 -7.94 -4.60
C ILE A 61 -1.40 -6.74 -3.66
N GLU A 62 -2.41 -6.63 -2.81
CA GLU A 62 -2.47 -5.64 -1.75
C GLU A 62 -1.95 -6.24 -0.43
N TYR A 63 -1.03 -5.53 0.23
CA TYR A 63 -0.75 -5.73 1.64
C TYR A 63 -1.70 -4.88 2.46
N ILE A 64 -2.45 -5.52 3.36
CA ILE A 64 -3.35 -4.82 4.25
C ILE A 64 -2.92 -4.95 5.71
N TYR A 65 -2.92 -3.83 6.36
CA TYR A 65 -3.08 -3.65 7.78
C TYR A 65 -3.76 -2.30 7.96
N SER A 66 -4.91 -2.25 8.63
CA SER A 66 -5.63 -1.00 8.82
C SER A 66 -6.18 -0.89 10.25
N GLY A 67 -7.01 0.10 10.49
CA GLY A 67 -7.55 0.34 11.82
C GLY A 67 -6.78 1.39 12.62
N PRO A 68 -7.35 1.82 13.74
CA PRO A 68 -6.80 2.86 14.60
C PRO A 68 -5.57 2.34 15.35
N GLY A 69 -4.57 3.16 15.52
CA GLY A 69 -3.35 2.82 16.25
C GLY A 69 -2.08 3.18 15.52
N SER A 70 -2.06 3.13 14.18
CA SER A 70 -0.89 3.51 13.39
C SER A 70 -1.25 3.90 11.96
N HIS A 71 -0.26 4.32 11.21
CA HIS A 71 -0.20 4.31 9.75
C HIS A 71 0.70 3.15 9.32
N TYR A 72 0.47 2.61 8.14
CA TYR A 72 1.14 1.38 7.70
C TYR A 72 1.96 1.57 6.43
N VAL A 73 1.72 2.62 5.65
CA VAL A 73 2.61 3.02 4.56
C VAL A 73 3.93 3.52 5.16
N PRO A 74 5.08 2.90 4.83
CA PRO A 74 6.38 3.28 5.40
C PRO A 74 6.72 4.74 5.15
N LYS A 75 7.25 5.42 6.17
CA LYS A 75 7.76 6.80 6.10
C LYS A 75 9.28 6.86 6.17
N THR A 76 9.93 5.71 6.30
CA THR A 76 11.38 5.56 6.37
C THR A 76 11.89 4.79 5.17
N PHE A 77 13.13 5.04 4.77
CA PHE A 77 13.79 4.27 3.74
C PHE A 77 13.99 2.82 4.20
N SER A 78 13.65 1.89 3.34
CA SER A 78 13.94 0.46 3.49
C SER A 78 14.14 -0.16 2.11
N ILE A 79 15.08 -1.06 1.96
CA ILE A 79 15.38 -1.75 0.70
C ILE A 79 14.29 -2.77 0.37
N THR A 80 13.86 -3.53 1.38
CA THR A 80 12.89 -4.61 1.21
C THR A 80 11.45 -4.15 1.43
N ASN A 81 11.28 -3.05 2.20
CA ASN A 81 9.96 -2.57 2.62
C ASN A 81 9.08 -3.71 3.18
N GLY A 82 9.62 -4.43 4.16
CA GLY A 82 9.07 -5.72 4.54
C GLY A 82 9.26 -6.72 3.40
N ASN A 83 8.22 -7.40 2.99
CA ASN A 83 8.26 -8.38 1.90
C ASN A 83 7.68 -7.84 0.56
N MET A 84 7.41 -6.53 0.45
CA MET A 84 6.74 -5.97 -0.73
C MET A 84 7.59 -6.08 -1.99
N SER A 85 8.87 -5.67 -1.91
CA SER A 85 9.78 -5.77 -3.05
C SER A 85 10.08 -7.21 -3.46
N PRO A 86 10.43 -8.14 -2.55
CA PRO A 86 10.57 -9.57 -2.89
C PRO A 86 9.31 -10.17 -3.52
N LEU A 87 8.13 -9.80 -3.05
CA LEU A 87 6.87 -10.29 -3.62
C LEU A 87 6.65 -9.76 -5.04
N ALA A 88 7.02 -8.49 -5.30
CA ALA A 88 6.96 -7.93 -6.65
C ALA A 88 7.88 -8.68 -7.63
N GLU A 89 9.07 -9.15 -7.19
CA GLU A 89 9.99 -9.94 -8.04
C GLU A 89 9.40 -11.26 -8.53
N LEU A 90 8.33 -11.76 -7.90
CA LEU A 90 7.57 -12.93 -8.36
C LEU A 90 6.64 -12.61 -9.55
N GLY A 91 6.59 -11.38 -10.01
CA GLY A 91 5.78 -10.97 -11.16
C GLY A 91 4.44 -10.34 -10.79
N PHE A 92 4.35 -9.71 -9.63
CA PHE A 92 3.17 -8.98 -9.19
C PHE A 92 3.41 -7.46 -9.16
N ILE A 93 2.36 -6.67 -9.30
CA ILE A 93 2.35 -5.31 -8.79
C ILE A 93 1.86 -5.38 -7.33
N VAL A 94 2.71 -4.98 -6.41
CA VAL A 94 2.34 -4.98 -4.98
C VAL A 94 1.96 -3.57 -4.57
N VAL A 95 0.87 -3.43 -3.83
CA VAL A 95 0.38 -2.13 -3.33
C VAL A 95 0.20 -2.15 -1.82
N GLN A 96 0.43 -1.00 -1.21
CA GLN A 96 0.23 -0.77 0.21
C GLN A 96 -0.28 0.66 0.40
N LEU A 97 -1.39 0.85 1.11
CA LEU A 97 -1.99 2.17 1.28
C LEU A 97 -2.59 2.38 2.67
N ASP A 98 -2.70 3.66 3.06
CA ASP A 98 -3.36 4.11 4.29
C ASP A 98 -4.71 4.73 3.92
N GLY A 99 -5.78 3.92 3.89
CA GLY A 99 -7.16 4.39 3.73
C GLY A 99 -7.72 5.01 5.02
N MET A 100 -8.92 5.58 4.94
CA MET A 100 -9.65 5.98 6.13
C MET A 100 -9.81 4.76 7.04
N THR A 101 -9.49 4.89 8.27
CA THR A 101 -9.39 3.99 9.41
C THR A 101 -8.05 4.09 10.13
N THR A 102 -6.99 4.48 9.41
CA THR A 102 -5.64 4.59 9.98
C THR A 102 -5.45 5.89 10.75
N SER A 103 -4.44 5.94 11.61
CA SER A 103 -4.17 7.07 12.51
C SER A 103 -3.31 8.17 11.88
N TYR A 104 -3.01 9.18 12.69
CA TYR A 104 -2.11 10.31 12.40
C TYR A 104 -2.59 11.30 11.34
N ARG A 105 -3.90 11.35 11.06
CA ARG A 105 -4.50 12.38 10.21
C ARG A 105 -5.54 13.18 10.99
N SER A 106 -6.81 12.78 10.96
CA SER A 106 -7.86 13.42 11.73
C SER A 106 -8.72 12.39 12.43
N LYS A 107 -9.44 12.80 13.47
CA LYS A 107 -10.42 11.93 14.13
C LYS A 107 -11.46 11.42 13.14
N ALA A 108 -11.95 12.26 12.24
CA ALA A 108 -12.93 11.86 11.22
C ALA A 108 -12.36 10.81 10.25
N PHE A 109 -11.07 10.90 9.91
CA PHE A 109 -10.40 9.92 9.06
C PHE A 109 -10.25 8.56 9.76
N GLU A 110 -9.89 8.57 11.04
CA GLU A 110 -9.67 7.35 11.83
C GLU A 110 -11.00 6.70 12.24
N SER A 111 -11.98 7.50 12.71
CA SER A 111 -13.17 7.00 13.39
C SER A 111 -14.19 6.33 12.45
N VAL A 112 -13.96 6.29 11.14
CA VAL A 112 -14.83 5.53 10.20
C VAL A 112 -14.85 4.03 10.51
N CYS A 113 -13.85 3.52 11.23
CA CYS A 113 -13.79 2.13 11.65
C CYS A 113 -14.59 1.84 12.95
N TYR A 114 -15.17 2.85 13.58
CA TYR A 114 -15.91 2.64 14.83
C TYR A 114 -17.04 1.64 14.65
N LYS A 115 -17.00 0.54 15.42
CA LYS A 115 -17.91 -0.62 15.33
C LYS A 115 -17.89 -1.39 14.00
N ASN A 116 -16.94 -1.10 13.10
CA ASN A 116 -16.76 -1.82 11.84
C ASN A 116 -15.26 -1.87 11.46
N LEU A 117 -14.44 -2.44 12.33
CA LEU A 117 -12.99 -2.44 12.17
C LEU A 117 -12.54 -3.24 10.95
N GLN A 118 -13.14 -4.40 10.72
CA GLN A 118 -12.70 -5.35 9.72
C GLN A 118 -13.07 -4.99 8.27
N ASP A 119 -14.08 -4.14 8.06
CA ASP A 119 -14.65 -3.88 6.72
C ASP A 119 -14.56 -2.40 6.30
N ALA A 120 -14.46 -1.49 7.26
CA ALA A 120 -14.55 -0.06 7.00
C ALA A 120 -13.45 0.50 6.06
N GLY A 121 -12.32 -0.17 5.91
CA GLY A 121 -11.21 0.27 5.08
C GLY A 121 -11.41 0.07 3.57
N PHE A 122 -12.24 -0.88 3.14
CA PHE A 122 -12.30 -1.34 1.76
C PHE A 122 -12.81 -0.32 0.74
N PRO A 123 -13.80 0.55 1.02
CA PRO A 123 -14.23 1.53 0.05
C PRO A 123 -13.10 2.39 -0.53
N ASP A 124 -12.18 2.87 0.33
CA ASP A 124 -11.04 3.67 -0.13
C ASP A 124 -10.01 2.84 -0.89
N ARG A 125 -9.76 1.61 -0.45
CA ARG A 125 -8.78 0.69 -1.03
C ARG A 125 -9.17 0.31 -2.46
N VAL A 126 -10.41 -0.09 -2.65
CA VAL A 126 -10.94 -0.43 -3.98
C VAL A 126 -10.89 0.77 -4.93
N LEU A 127 -11.30 1.96 -4.47
CA LEU A 127 -11.24 3.18 -5.25
C LEU A 127 -9.80 3.53 -5.63
N TRP A 128 -8.87 3.43 -4.69
CA TRP A 128 -7.46 3.74 -4.92
C TRP A 128 -6.83 2.80 -5.94
N ILE A 129 -7.08 1.48 -5.83
CA ILE A 129 -6.53 0.49 -6.76
C ILE A 129 -7.12 0.69 -8.17
N LYS A 130 -8.43 0.99 -8.27
CA LYS A 130 -9.06 1.30 -9.55
C LYS A 130 -8.46 2.56 -10.19
N ALA A 131 -8.30 3.64 -9.42
CA ALA A 131 -7.68 4.87 -9.92
C ALA A 131 -6.21 4.66 -10.34
N ALA A 132 -5.47 3.82 -9.62
CA ALA A 132 -4.11 3.44 -10.00
C ALA A 132 -4.10 2.67 -11.33
N ALA A 133 -5.02 1.72 -11.53
CA ALA A 133 -5.13 0.94 -12.77
C ALA A 133 -5.57 1.79 -13.98
N GLU A 134 -6.41 2.80 -13.78
CA GLU A 134 -6.76 3.77 -14.83
C GLU A 134 -5.51 4.53 -15.33
N LYS A 135 -4.62 4.90 -14.41
CA LYS A 135 -3.36 5.57 -14.77
C LYS A 135 -2.31 4.59 -15.30
N TYR A 136 -2.32 3.37 -14.80
CA TYR A 136 -1.31 2.35 -15.08
C TYR A 136 -1.96 1.07 -15.64
N PRO A 137 -2.21 1.00 -16.98
CA PRO A 137 -2.93 -0.12 -17.61
C PRO A 137 -2.27 -1.49 -17.45
N TYR A 138 -1.01 -1.55 -17.02
CA TYR A 138 -0.34 -2.81 -16.69
C TYR A 138 -0.85 -3.46 -15.39
N MET A 139 -1.64 -2.77 -14.57
CA MET A 139 -2.29 -3.33 -13.38
C MET A 139 -3.58 -4.05 -13.77
N ASP A 140 -3.55 -5.38 -13.75
CA ASP A 140 -4.72 -6.19 -14.05
C ASP A 140 -5.62 -6.35 -12.81
N ILE A 141 -6.61 -5.49 -12.70
CA ILE A 141 -7.56 -5.49 -11.59
C ILE A 141 -8.64 -6.58 -11.69
N SER A 142 -8.63 -7.41 -12.73
CA SER A 142 -9.43 -8.63 -12.75
C SER A 142 -8.81 -9.73 -11.87
N ARG A 143 -7.53 -9.58 -11.49
CA ARG A 143 -6.74 -10.50 -10.68
C ARG A 143 -6.13 -9.78 -9.49
N VAL A 144 -6.96 -9.38 -8.52
CA VAL A 144 -6.50 -8.75 -7.29
C VAL A 144 -6.48 -9.76 -6.15
N GLY A 145 -5.33 -9.94 -5.55
CA GLY A 145 -5.15 -10.67 -4.29
C GLY A 145 -4.87 -9.72 -3.13
N ILE A 146 -5.00 -10.23 -1.91
CA ILE A 146 -4.77 -9.47 -0.69
C ILE A 146 -4.10 -10.35 0.36
N PHE A 147 -3.23 -9.76 1.19
CA PHE A 147 -2.65 -10.49 2.31
C PHE A 147 -2.41 -9.59 3.50
N GLY A 148 -2.46 -10.18 4.69
CA GLY A 148 -2.19 -9.47 5.93
C GLY A 148 -2.05 -10.42 7.12
N ALA A 149 -1.57 -9.87 8.22
CA ALA A 149 -1.39 -10.60 9.46
C ALA A 149 -2.12 -9.91 10.61
N SER A 150 -2.54 -10.65 11.65
CA SER A 150 -3.27 -10.14 12.81
C SER A 150 -4.56 -9.42 12.35
N ALA A 151 -4.80 -8.18 12.71
CA ALA A 151 -5.93 -7.40 12.19
C ALA A 151 -5.94 -7.36 10.65
N GLY A 152 -4.78 -7.27 10.00
CA GLY A 152 -4.67 -7.38 8.55
C GLY A 152 -5.04 -8.77 8.02
N GLY A 153 -4.81 -9.83 8.79
CA GLY A 153 -5.26 -11.18 8.47
C GLY A 153 -6.79 -11.30 8.50
N GLN A 154 -7.42 -10.73 9.53
CA GLN A 154 -8.87 -10.65 9.63
C GLN A 154 -9.47 -9.85 8.46
N GLU A 155 -8.87 -8.71 8.13
CA GLU A 155 -9.26 -7.88 6.99
C GLU A 155 -9.08 -8.62 5.65
N ALA A 156 -7.95 -9.32 5.45
CA ALA A 156 -7.72 -10.10 4.24
C ALA A 156 -8.79 -11.21 4.04
N MET A 157 -9.22 -11.86 5.12
CA MET A 157 -10.35 -12.80 5.07
C MET A 157 -11.66 -12.09 4.72
N THR A 158 -11.94 -10.96 5.34
CA THR A 158 -13.14 -10.15 5.07
C THR A 158 -13.18 -9.70 3.60
N ALA A 159 -12.03 -9.38 3.01
CA ALA A 159 -11.95 -8.98 1.61
C ALA A 159 -12.53 -10.02 0.65
N VAL A 160 -12.19 -11.29 0.80
CA VAL A 160 -12.71 -12.33 -0.09
C VAL A 160 -14.14 -12.76 0.23
N LEU A 161 -14.57 -12.60 1.49
CA LEU A 161 -15.94 -12.94 1.91
C LEU A 161 -16.95 -11.86 1.50
N ASN A 162 -16.61 -10.58 1.67
CA ASN A 162 -17.54 -9.47 1.46
C ASN A 162 -17.31 -8.72 0.15
N HIS A 163 -16.10 -8.78 -0.41
CA HIS A 163 -15.67 -8.05 -1.62
C HIS A 163 -15.07 -8.99 -2.67
N GLY A 164 -15.59 -10.24 -2.77
CA GLY A 164 -15.11 -11.26 -3.70
C GLY A 164 -15.35 -10.92 -5.19
N ASP A 165 -16.18 -9.93 -5.48
CA ASP A 165 -16.30 -9.31 -6.79
C ASP A 165 -15.02 -8.58 -7.22
N PHE A 166 -14.24 -8.08 -6.26
CA PHE A 166 -12.96 -7.39 -6.51
C PHE A 166 -11.75 -8.26 -6.11
N TYR A 167 -11.69 -8.78 -4.89
CA TYR A 167 -10.58 -9.61 -4.39
C TYR A 167 -10.79 -11.09 -4.73
N LYS A 168 -9.84 -11.71 -5.45
CA LYS A 168 -9.95 -13.08 -5.97
C LYS A 168 -9.22 -14.11 -5.11
N ALA A 169 -8.28 -13.68 -4.29
CA ALA A 169 -7.51 -14.54 -3.40
C ALA A 169 -7.08 -13.78 -2.15
N ALA A 170 -7.00 -14.47 -1.02
CA ALA A 170 -6.50 -13.91 0.21
C ALA A 170 -5.49 -14.85 0.89
N TYR A 171 -4.49 -14.27 1.53
CA TYR A 171 -3.68 -14.94 2.52
C TYR A 171 -3.87 -14.24 3.87
N SER A 172 -4.46 -14.96 4.81
CA SER A 172 -4.72 -14.51 6.16
C SER A 172 -3.76 -15.21 7.13
N SER A 173 -2.99 -14.44 7.87
CA SER A 173 -2.09 -14.93 8.92
C SER A 173 -2.54 -14.41 10.28
N CYS A 174 -2.80 -15.31 11.22
CA CYS A 174 -3.16 -14.95 12.61
C CYS A 174 -4.37 -13.98 12.70
N GLY A 175 -5.32 -14.09 11.76
CA GLY A 175 -6.55 -13.30 11.72
C GLY A 175 -7.66 -13.85 12.60
#